data_62bab27293a35299e5a1ba7b3cd10dbc
#
_entry.id   62bab27293a35299e5a1ba7b3cd10dbc
#
_cell.length_a   1.000
_cell.length_b   1.000
_cell.length_c   1.000
_cell.angle_alpha   90.00
_cell.angle_beta   90.00
_cell.angle_gamma   90.00
#
_symmetry.space_group_name_H-M   'P 1'
#
loop_
_entity.id
_entity.type
_entity.pdbx_description
1 polymer ?
#
loop_
_entity_poly.entity_id
_entity_poly.type
_entity_poly.pdbx_seq_one_letter_code
_entity_poly.pdbx_strand_id
1 'polypeptide(L)'
;MTPTLRKLTLTAHVIFSIGWIGAVAAFLVLSIAGLTSQSPETVRGVYTSMDLISRFVIIPMCFAALATGIVDAFVTPWGLFQYYWVVVKFALTLIATFLLLMHQNAIARAAKWVSGAAATQLFAANFGPLKTELVQKSALAVVLLTGIAILGIYKPWGLTAYGRRKEQQRLGIQPQTRTAIPLGAKIFYAAGGLLVLASFLLHLTGHGLGGHHH
;
A
#
# COMPACT_ATOMS: atom_id res chain seq x y z
N MET A 1 6.18 28.61 -8.17
CA MET A 1 6.25 27.49 -9.11
C MET A 1 5.31 27.73 -10.28
N THR A 2 5.71 27.37 -11.51
CA THR A 2 4.87 27.60 -12.71
C THR A 2 3.65 26.66 -12.69
N PRO A 3 2.48 27.09 -13.22
CA PRO A 3 1.27 26.26 -13.32
C PRO A 3 1.53 24.93 -14.05
N THR A 4 2.42 24.95 -15.04
CA THR A 4 2.80 23.78 -15.84
C THR A 4 3.51 22.72 -14.99
N LEU A 5 4.45 23.12 -14.14
CA LEU A 5 5.19 22.17 -13.28
C LEU A 5 4.24 21.51 -12.26
N ARG A 6 3.30 22.26 -11.69
CA ARG A 6 2.27 21.69 -10.79
C ARG A 6 1.38 20.67 -11.49
N LYS A 7 0.98 20.91 -12.74
CA LYS A 7 0.21 19.95 -13.52
C LYS A 7 1.02 18.70 -13.81
N LEU A 8 2.30 18.85 -14.15
CA LEU A 8 3.20 17.73 -14.45
C LEU A 8 3.40 16.82 -13.23
N THR A 9 3.69 17.39 -12.05
CA THR A 9 3.89 16.60 -10.81
C THR A 9 2.62 15.86 -10.42
N LEU A 10 1.46 16.51 -10.49
CA LEU A 10 0.17 15.87 -10.21
C LEU A 10 -0.11 14.73 -11.20
N THR A 11 0.12 14.94 -12.49
CA THR A 11 -0.06 13.90 -13.52
C THR A 11 0.86 12.72 -13.24
N ALA A 12 2.14 12.97 -12.96
CA ALA A 12 3.10 11.93 -12.61
C ALA A 12 2.65 11.14 -11.37
N HIS A 13 2.20 11.84 -10.31
CA HIS A 13 1.70 11.19 -9.10
C HIS A 13 0.49 10.29 -9.38
N VAL A 14 -0.45 10.75 -10.20
CA VAL A 14 -1.62 9.95 -10.60
C VAL A 14 -1.21 8.72 -11.39
N ILE A 15 -0.32 8.87 -12.38
CA ILE A 15 0.17 7.75 -13.19
C ILE A 15 0.85 6.69 -12.31
N PHE A 16 1.77 7.10 -11.44
CA PHE A 16 2.48 6.16 -10.57
C PHE A 16 1.56 5.50 -9.53
N SER A 17 0.58 6.24 -9.00
CA SER A 17 -0.39 5.69 -8.04
C SER A 17 -1.31 4.66 -8.70
N ILE A 18 -1.84 4.94 -9.89
CA ILE A 18 -2.69 4.00 -10.64
C ILE A 18 -1.86 2.81 -11.12
N GLY A 19 -0.64 3.06 -11.61
CA GLY A 19 0.29 2.02 -12.03
C GLY A 19 0.63 1.05 -10.87
N TRP A 20 0.84 1.58 -9.67
CA TRP A 20 1.07 0.76 -8.48
C TRP A 20 -0.13 -0.10 -8.14
N ILE A 21 -1.35 0.46 -8.11
CA ILE A 21 -2.59 -0.30 -7.89
C ILE A 21 -2.75 -1.41 -8.94
N GLY A 22 -2.55 -1.08 -10.22
CA GLY A 22 -2.65 -2.04 -11.32
C GLY A 22 -1.63 -3.17 -11.21
N ALA A 23 -0.39 -2.86 -10.84
CA ALA A 23 0.66 -3.87 -10.64
C ALA A 23 0.36 -4.81 -9.47
N VAL A 24 -0.18 -4.28 -8.35
CA VAL A 24 -0.61 -5.11 -7.20
C VAL A 24 -1.84 -5.95 -7.55
N ALA A 25 -2.76 -5.43 -8.37
CA ALA A 25 -3.89 -6.21 -8.88
C ALA A 25 -3.43 -7.36 -9.79
N ALA A 26 -2.46 -7.12 -10.67
CA ALA A 26 -1.84 -8.18 -11.49
C ALA A 26 -1.14 -9.23 -10.60
N PHE A 27 -0.44 -8.79 -9.56
CA PHE A 27 0.17 -9.70 -8.57
C PHE A 27 -0.89 -10.56 -7.86
N LEU A 28 -2.04 -9.99 -7.50
CA LEU A 28 -3.17 -10.74 -6.92
C LEU A 28 -3.67 -11.82 -7.89
N VAL A 29 -3.86 -11.49 -9.16
CA VAL A 29 -4.29 -12.47 -10.19
C VAL A 29 -3.28 -13.61 -10.30
N LEU A 30 -1.98 -13.32 -10.32
CA LEU A 30 -0.93 -14.33 -10.30
C LEU A 30 -0.97 -15.17 -9.02
N SER A 31 -1.20 -14.56 -7.87
CA SER A 31 -1.33 -15.28 -6.59
C SER A 31 -2.49 -16.29 -6.61
N ILE A 32 -3.64 -15.89 -7.17
CA ILE A 32 -4.80 -16.76 -7.34
C ILE A 32 -4.47 -17.90 -8.31
N ALA A 33 -3.84 -17.60 -9.44
CA ALA A 33 -3.42 -18.61 -10.42
C ALA A 33 -2.44 -19.62 -9.79
N GLY A 34 -1.49 -19.16 -8.98
CA GLY A 34 -0.55 -20.03 -8.26
C GLY A 34 -1.21 -20.89 -7.17
N LEU A 35 -2.30 -20.39 -6.55
CA LEU A 35 -3.09 -21.13 -5.57
C LEU A 35 -3.92 -22.24 -6.21
N THR A 36 -4.56 -21.95 -7.34
CA THR A 36 -5.56 -22.85 -7.99
C THR A 36 -4.96 -23.81 -9.01
N SER A 37 -3.78 -23.50 -9.55
CA SER A 37 -3.15 -24.34 -10.59
C SER A 37 -2.70 -25.68 -10.06
N GLN A 38 -2.92 -26.73 -10.86
CA GLN A 38 -2.42 -28.07 -10.68
C GLN A 38 -1.22 -28.40 -11.59
N SER A 39 -0.80 -27.47 -12.47
CA SER A 39 0.37 -27.62 -13.33
C SER A 39 1.64 -27.12 -12.63
N PRO A 40 2.68 -27.98 -12.47
CA PRO A 40 3.97 -27.55 -11.91
C PRO A 40 4.62 -26.39 -12.69
N GLU A 41 4.48 -26.41 -14.02
CA GLU A 41 5.05 -25.40 -14.90
C GLU A 41 4.37 -24.03 -14.68
N THR A 42 3.05 -24.03 -14.59
CA THR A 42 2.27 -22.82 -14.29
C THR A 42 2.66 -22.26 -12.92
N VAL A 43 2.75 -23.09 -11.89
CA VAL A 43 3.16 -22.67 -10.54
C VAL A 43 4.55 -22.03 -10.58
N ARG A 44 5.53 -22.65 -11.24
CA ARG A 44 6.88 -22.09 -11.39
C ARG A 44 6.88 -20.75 -12.11
N GLY A 45 6.20 -20.67 -13.25
CA GLY A 45 6.09 -19.44 -14.03
C GLY A 45 5.44 -18.32 -13.26
N VAL A 46 4.37 -18.59 -12.53
CA VAL A 46 3.66 -17.63 -11.70
C VAL A 46 4.58 -17.05 -10.60
N TYR A 47 5.23 -17.87 -9.80
CA TYR A 47 6.08 -17.37 -8.71
C TYR A 47 7.30 -16.59 -9.20
N THR A 48 7.89 -17.02 -10.35
CA THR A 48 8.95 -16.25 -10.99
C THR A 48 8.45 -14.90 -11.49
N SER A 49 7.27 -14.86 -12.11
CA SER A 49 6.64 -13.61 -12.56
C SER A 49 6.29 -12.67 -11.40
N MET A 50 5.82 -13.23 -10.28
CA MET A 50 5.52 -12.46 -9.07
C MET A 50 6.78 -11.78 -8.50
N ASP A 51 7.92 -12.46 -8.46
CA ASP A 51 9.19 -11.85 -8.01
C ASP A 51 9.64 -10.75 -8.96
N LEU A 52 9.56 -10.97 -10.27
CA LEU A 52 9.92 -9.96 -11.29
C LEU A 52 9.01 -8.73 -11.20
N ILE A 53 7.69 -8.92 -11.19
CA ILE A 53 6.73 -7.80 -11.07
C ILE A 53 6.94 -7.03 -9.77
N SER A 54 7.17 -7.73 -8.67
CA SER A 54 7.40 -7.08 -7.38
C SER A 54 8.65 -6.20 -7.41
N ARG A 55 9.76 -6.71 -7.90
CA ARG A 55 11.05 -5.98 -7.92
C ARG A 55 11.09 -4.85 -8.93
N PHE A 56 10.61 -5.08 -10.15
CA PHE A 56 10.82 -4.17 -11.27
C PHE A 56 9.63 -3.27 -11.57
N VAL A 57 8.44 -3.56 -11.01
CA VAL A 57 7.25 -2.75 -11.23
C VAL A 57 6.68 -2.23 -9.92
N ILE A 58 6.30 -3.10 -8.97
CA ILE A 58 5.60 -2.69 -7.75
C ILE A 58 6.48 -1.78 -6.89
N ILE A 59 7.72 -2.18 -6.60
CA ILE A 59 8.64 -1.39 -5.77
C ILE A 59 8.98 -0.04 -6.43
N PRO A 60 9.41 0.05 -7.70
CA PRO A 60 9.67 1.33 -8.34
C PRO A 60 8.43 2.25 -8.39
N MET A 61 7.24 1.72 -8.72
CA MET A 61 6.00 2.49 -8.75
C MET A 61 5.61 3.00 -7.37
N CYS A 62 5.79 2.19 -6.32
CA CYS A 62 5.57 2.57 -4.93
C CYS A 62 6.43 3.78 -4.54
N PHE A 63 7.74 3.72 -4.78
CA PHE A 63 8.64 4.83 -4.47
C PHE A 63 8.38 6.07 -5.34
N ALA A 64 8.07 5.90 -6.61
CA ALA A 64 7.71 7.00 -7.50
C ALA A 64 6.41 7.69 -7.06
N ALA A 65 5.39 6.91 -6.66
CA ALA A 65 4.14 7.45 -6.11
C ALA A 65 4.39 8.20 -4.79
N LEU A 66 5.23 7.66 -3.91
CA LEU A 66 5.58 8.31 -2.64
C LEU A 66 6.35 9.62 -2.88
N ALA A 67 7.39 9.59 -3.72
CA ALA A 67 8.21 10.77 -4.03
C ALA A 67 7.38 11.88 -4.69
N THR A 68 6.59 11.55 -5.71
CA THR A 68 5.72 12.52 -6.38
C THR A 68 4.61 13.03 -5.45
N GLY A 69 4.07 12.21 -4.56
CA GLY A 69 3.09 12.63 -3.56
C GLY A 69 3.66 13.62 -2.53
N ILE A 70 4.92 13.44 -2.12
CA ILE A 70 5.64 14.40 -1.26
C ILE A 70 5.83 15.72 -2.02
N VAL A 71 6.30 15.68 -3.26
CA VAL A 71 6.47 16.89 -4.08
C VAL A 71 5.12 17.62 -4.24
N ASP A 72 4.05 16.91 -4.58
CA ASP A 72 2.72 17.51 -4.71
C ASP A 72 2.24 18.17 -3.42
N ALA A 73 2.54 17.58 -2.27
CA ALA A 73 2.18 18.16 -0.98
C ALA A 73 2.89 19.50 -0.70
N PHE A 74 4.11 19.69 -1.20
CA PHE A 74 4.85 20.95 -1.08
C PHE A 74 4.45 21.99 -2.15
N VAL A 75 4.07 21.53 -3.32
CA VAL A 75 3.78 22.37 -4.51
C VAL A 75 2.34 22.88 -4.51
N THR A 76 1.44 22.16 -3.85
CA THR A 76 0.01 22.49 -3.81
C THR A 76 -0.35 23.25 -2.51
N PRO A 77 -1.46 24.00 -2.51
CA PRO A 77 -1.97 24.67 -1.31
C PRO A 77 -2.34 23.70 -0.18
N TRP A 78 -2.45 22.41 -0.50
CA TRP A 78 -2.87 21.37 0.44
C TRP A 78 -1.86 21.14 1.58
N GLY A 79 -0.56 21.26 1.31
CA GLY A 79 0.51 21.06 2.30
C GLY A 79 0.49 19.67 2.97
N LEU A 80 1.65 19.15 3.35
CA LEU A 80 1.75 17.79 3.89
C LEU A 80 0.96 17.62 5.22
N PHE A 81 0.94 18.65 6.07
CA PHE A 81 0.32 18.60 7.39
C PHE A 81 -0.88 19.53 7.58
N GLN A 82 -1.34 20.22 6.53
CA GLN A 82 -2.41 21.21 6.64
C GLN A 82 -3.81 20.58 6.63
N TYR A 83 -3.99 19.44 5.99
CA TYR A 83 -5.28 18.74 5.85
C TYR A 83 -5.21 17.32 6.41
N TYR A 84 -6.21 16.91 7.15
CA TYR A 84 -6.28 15.56 7.73
C TYR A 84 -6.21 14.46 6.67
N TRP A 85 -6.89 14.60 5.53
CA TRP A 85 -6.88 13.61 4.46
C TRP A 85 -5.49 13.42 3.84
N VAL A 86 -4.66 14.47 3.76
CA VAL A 86 -3.28 14.37 3.26
C VAL A 86 -2.40 13.60 4.24
N VAL A 87 -2.51 13.92 5.53
CA VAL A 87 -1.75 13.24 6.59
C VAL A 87 -2.08 11.75 6.63
N VAL A 88 -3.37 11.40 6.57
CA VAL A 88 -3.82 10.01 6.58
C VAL A 88 -3.36 9.27 5.35
N LYS A 89 -3.55 9.87 4.16
CA LYS A 89 -3.06 9.30 2.90
C LYS A 89 -1.57 9.01 2.97
N PHE A 90 -0.78 9.98 3.44
CA PHE A 90 0.67 9.84 3.55
C PHE A 90 1.07 8.74 4.53
N ALA A 91 0.47 8.70 5.72
CA ALA A 91 0.72 7.66 6.70
C ALA A 91 0.38 6.25 6.17
N LEU A 92 -0.79 6.09 5.55
CA LEU A 92 -1.19 4.81 4.94
C LEU A 92 -0.26 4.38 3.80
N THR A 93 0.21 5.34 2.98
CA THR A 93 1.18 5.04 1.91
C THR A 93 2.51 4.58 2.49
N LEU A 94 3.02 5.21 3.54
CA LEU A 94 4.25 4.78 4.23
C LEU A 94 4.11 3.37 4.80
N ILE A 95 2.98 3.07 5.44
CA ILE A 95 2.68 1.75 5.99
C ILE A 95 2.62 0.70 4.87
N ALA A 96 1.91 0.99 3.78
CA ALA A 96 1.83 0.10 2.62
C ALA A 96 3.22 -0.16 2.02
N THR A 97 4.07 0.88 1.91
CA THR A 97 5.46 0.76 1.45
C THR A 97 6.28 -0.13 2.38
N PHE A 98 6.19 0.08 3.68
CA PHE A 98 6.91 -0.70 4.66
C PHE A 98 6.50 -2.19 4.61
N LEU A 99 5.20 -2.48 4.58
CA LEU A 99 4.68 -3.84 4.45
C LEU A 99 5.15 -4.51 3.16
N LEU A 100 5.15 -3.78 2.02
CA LEU A 100 5.66 -4.28 0.75
C LEU A 100 7.14 -4.71 0.87
N LEU A 101 7.99 -3.87 1.43
CA LEU A 101 9.42 -4.15 1.58
C LEU A 101 9.68 -5.34 2.50
N MET A 102 8.92 -5.47 3.59
CA MET A 102 9.02 -6.63 4.48
C MET A 102 8.69 -7.95 3.76
N HIS A 103 7.70 -7.92 2.84
CA HIS A 103 7.27 -9.13 2.12
C HIS A 103 8.17 -9.50 0.95
N GLN A 104 8.96 -8.57 0.41
CA GLN A 104 9.79 -8.82 -0.77
C GLN A 104 10.74 -10.01 -0.61
N ASN A 105 11.37 -10.15 0.55
CA ASN A 105 12.27 -11.28 0.81
C ASN A 105 11.53 -12.63 0.84
N ALA A 106 10.27 -12.65 1.32
CA ALA A 106 9.46 -13.87 1.32
C ALA A 106 9.08 -14.29 -0.10
N ILE A 107 8.68 -13.33 -0.95
CA ILE A 107 8.37 -13.56 -2.36
C ILE A 107 9.60 -14.11 -3.10
N ALA A 108 10.76 -13.49 -2.91
CA ALA A 108 12.01 -13.90 -3.53
C ALA A 108 12.44 -15.34 -3.12
N ARG A 109 12.30 -15.66 -1.83
CA ARG A 109 12.58 -17.02 -1.32
C ARG A 109 11.61 -18.04 -1.90
N ALA A 110 10.30 -17.69 -1.99
CA ALA A 110 9.29 -18.56 -2.59
C ALA A 110 9.60 -18.83 -4.06
N ALA A 111 9.94 -17.82 -4.84
CA ALA A 111 10.30 -17.96 -6.26
C ALA A 111 11.55 -18.85 -6.43
N LYS A 112 12.58 -18.63 -5.62
CA LYS A 112 13.81 -19.46 -5.64
C LYS A 112 13.53 -20.90 -5.25
N TRP A 113 12.73 -21.12 -4.21
CA TRP A 113 12.38 -22.47 -3.78
C TRP A 113 11.59 -23.21 -4.85
N VAL A 114 10.56 -22.58 -5.42
CA VAL A 114 9.70 -23.16 -6.47
C VAL A 114 10.51 -23.52 -7.73
N SER A 115 11.53 -22.75 -8.09
CA SER A 115 12.37 -23.01 -9.25
C SER A 115 13.20 -24.29 -9.10
N GLY A 116 13.61 -24.65 -7.89
CA GLY A 116 14.42 -25.85 -7.59
C GLY A 116 13.63 -27.08 -7.09
N ALA A 117 12.36 -26.90 -6.69
CA ALA A 117 11.56 -27.96 -6.10
C ALA A 117 11.11 -29.02 -7.12
N ALA A 118 11.02 -30.29 -6.69
CA ALA A 118 10.39 -31.34 -7.50
C ALA A 118 8.88 -31.08 -7.66
N ALA A 119 8.26 -31.58 -8.74
CA ALA A 119 6.84 -31.35 -9.01
C ALA A 119 5.91 -31.76 -7.86
N THR A 120 6.23 -32.88 -7.19
CA THR A 120 5.48 -33.39 -6.04
C THR A 120 5.53 -32.47 -4.83
N GLN A 121 6.63 -31.74 -4.64
CA GLN A 121 6.82 -30.81 -3.52
C GLN A 121 5.98 -29.52 -3.68
N LEU A 122 5.69 -29.09 -4.93
CA LEU A 122 4.89 -27.91 -5.20
C LEU A 122 3.43 -28.05 -4.75
N PHE A 123 2.98 -29.28 -4.57
CA PHE A 123 1.61 -29.61 -4.11
C PHE A 123 1.59 -30.17 -2.70
N ALA A 124 2.74 -30.23 -2.03
CA ALA A 124 2.82 -30.67 -0.64
C ALA A 124 2.04 -29.73 0.31
N ALA A 125 1.50 -30.29 1.37
CA ALA A 125 0.65 -29.59 2.33
C ALA A 125 1.31 -28.35 2.94
N ASN A 126 2.61 -28.36 3.13
CA ASN A 126 3.40 -27.26 3.74
C ASN A 126 3.52 -26.02 2.84
N PHE A 127 3.28 -26.14 1.53
CA PHE A 127 3.30 -24.98 0.61
C PHE A 127 1.94 -24.29 0.49
N GLY A 128 0.85 -24.96 0.88
CA GLY A 128 -0.51 -24.43 0.85
C GLY A 128 -0.69 -23.13 1.64
N PRO A 129 -0.24 -23.04 2.89
CA PRO A 129 -0.36 -21.84 3.72
C PRO A 129 0.29 -20.61 3.08
N LEU A 130 1.48 -20.75 2.47
CA LEU A 130 2.16 -19.65 1.79
C LEU A 130 1.36 -19.14 0.59
N LYS A 131 0.77 -20.05 -0.20
CA LYS A 131 -0.08 -19.69 -1.35
C LYS A 131 -1.28 -18.86 -0.90
N THR A 132 -1.97 -19.30 0.15
CA THR A 132 -3.14 -18.59 0.71
C THR A 132 -2.75 -17.23 1.29
N GLU A 133 -1.65 -17.16 2.01
CA GLU A 133 -1.12 -15.92 2.58
C GLU A 133 -0.82 -14.85 1.50
N LEU A 134 -0.22 -15.25 0.38
CA LEU A 134 0.06 -14.33 -0.72
C LEU A 134 -1.22 -13.77 -1.36
N VAL A 135 -2.27 -14.60 -1.53
CA VAL A 135 -3.57 -14.13 -2.01
C VAL A 135 -4.21 -13.15 -1.04
N GLN A 136 -4.24 -13.48 0.26
CA GLN A 136 -4.85 -12.62 1.27
C GLN A 136 -4.14 -11.28 1.39
N LYS A 137 -2.80 -11.28 1.42
CA LYS A 137 -2.00 -10.05 1.53
C LYS A 137 -2.11 -9.17 0.30
N SER A 138 -2.10 -9.75 -0.90
CA SER A 138 -2.27 -8.99 -2.13
C SER A 138 -3.69 -8.43 -2.28
N ALA A 139 -4.72 -9.19 -1.90
CA ALA A 139 -6.10 -8.69 -1.88
C ALA A 139 -6.25 -7.51 -0.91
N LEU A 140 -5.72 -7.64 0.31
CA LEU A 140 -5.72 -6.56 1.29
C LEU A 140 -4.97 -5.33 0.79
N ALA A 141 -3.83 -5.52 0.11
CA ALA A 141 -3.07 -4.42 -0.48
C ALA A 141 -3.86 -3.69 -1.58
N VAL A 142 -4.58 -4.41 -2.45
CA VAL A 142 -5.47 -3.79 -3.47
C VAL A 142 -6.55 -2.94 -2.79
N VAL A 143 -7.21 -3.48 -1.77
CA VAL A 143 -8.26 -2.75 -1.01
C VAL A 143 -7.69 -1.51 -0.35
N LEU A 144 -6.53 -1.63 0.32
CA LEU A 144 -5.86 -0.51 0.98
C LEU A 144 -5.47 0.60 -0.02
N LEU A 145 -4.82 0.24 -1.12
CA LEU A 145 -4.38 1.21 -2.13
C LEU A 145 -5.58 1.88 -2.82
N THR A 146 -6.65 1.14 -3.09
CA THR A 146 -7.90 1.70 -3.61
C THR A 146 -8.52 2.68 -2.63
N GLY A 147 -8.55 2.34 -1.33
CA GLY A 147 -8.99 3.24 -0.27
C GLY A 147 -8.18 4.53 -0.19
N ILE A 148 -6.85 4.44 -0.32
CA ILE A 148 -5.94 5.59 -0.40
C ILE A 148 -6.25 6.47 -1.62
N ALA A 149 -6.55 5.86 -2.77
CA ALA A 149 -6.93 6.60 -3.99
C ALA A 149 -8.28 7.32 -3.82
N ILE A 150 -9.29 6.63 -3.28
CA ILE A 150 -10.61 7.21 -2.95
C ILE A 150 -10.45 8.40 -2.00
N LEU A 151 -9.65 8.26 -0.95
CA LEU A 151 -9.35 9.34 -0.02
C LEU A 151 -8.78 10.58 -0.71
N GLY A 152 -7.92 10.39 -1.71
CA GLY A 152 -7.35 11.47 -2.51
C GLY A 152 -8.37 12.18 -3.41
N ILE A 153 -9.42 11.47 -3.86
CA ILE A 153 -10.50 12.02 -4.71
C ILE A 153 -11.53 12.77 -3.86
N TYR A 154 -12.06 12.14 -2.81
CA TYR A 154 -13.15 12.70 -2.01
C TYR A 154 -12.69 13.77 -1.01
N LYS A 155 -11.41 13.76 -0.60
CA LYS A 155 -10.83 14.75 0.34
C LYS A 155 -11.72 15.00 1.57
N PRO A 156 -12.14 13.97 2.33
CA PRO A 156 -13.28 14.03 3.25
C PRO A 156 -12.86 14.78 4.45
N TRP A 157 -12.21 15.56 4.84
CA TRP A 157 -11.92 16.30 6.09
C TRP A 157 -11.19 17.60 5.83
N GLY A 158 -11.52 18.58 6.67
CA GLY A 158 -10.95 19.92 6.58
C GLY A 158 -9.52 20.03 7.13
N LEU A 159 -9.18 21.27 7.47
CA LEU A 159 -7.86 21.65 7.97
C LEU A 159 -7.54 20.99 9.33
N THR A 160 -6.30 20.60 9.50
CA THR A 160 -5.73 20.21 10.79
C THR A 160 -5.65 21.42 11.74
N ALA A 161 -5.33 21.21 13.01
CA ALA A 161 -5.06 22.31 13.93
C ALA A 161 -3.90 23.19 13.44
N TYR A 162 -2.88 22.59 12.85
CA TYR A 162 -1.76 23.31 12.24
C TYR A 162 -2.22 24.12 10.99
N GLY A 163 -2.98 23.48 10.10
CA GLY A 163 -3.51 24.15 8.90
C GLY A 163 -4.40 25.34 9.23
N ARG A 164 -5.28 25.23 10.24
CA ARG A 164 -6.12 26.34 10.71
C ARG A 164 -5.30 27.51 11.25
N ARG A 165 -4.29 27.23 12.08
CA ARG A 165 -3.41 28.29 12.58
C ARG A 165 -2.70 29.03 11.46
N LYS A 166 -2.18 28.30 10.49
CA LYS A 166 -1.49 28.88 9.34
C LYS A 166 -2.43 29.73 8.47
N GLU A 167 -3.66 29.29 8.28
CA GLU A 167 -4.68 30.05 7.52
C GLU A 167 -5.12 31.30 8.28
N GLN A 168 -5.33 31.21 9.61
CA GLN A 168 -5.64 32.37 10.43
C GLN A 168 -4.51 33.41 10.41
N GLN A 169 -3.25 32.98 10.50
CA GLN A 169 -2.09 33.87 10.35
C GLN A 169 -2.06 34.57 8.99
N ARG A 170 -2.37 33.84 7.92
CA ARG A 170 -2.43 34.37 6.56
C ARG A 170 -3.53 35.41 6.40
N LEU A 171 -4.65 35.24 7.08
CA LEU A 171 -5.81 36.13 7.02
C LEU A 171 -5.75 37.24 8.07
N GLY A 172 -4.73 37.32 8.94
CA GLY A 172 -4.63 38.30 10.03
C GLY A 172 -5.68 38.13 11.15
N ILE A 173 -6.30 36.94 11.26
CA ILE A 173 -7.37 36.65 12.21
C ILE A 173 -6.78 36.09 13.50
N GLN A 174 -7.22 36.59 14.66
CA GLN A 174 -6.84 36.05 15.99
C GLN A 174 -7.26 34.58 16.13
N PRO A 175 -6.41 33.73 16.76
CA PRO A 175 -6.71 32.30 16.87
C PRO A 175 -7.96 32.02 17.70
N GLN A 176 -9.01 31.52 17.09
CA GLN A 176 -10.18 30.99 17.81
C GLN A 176 -9.90 29.59 18.36
N THR A 177 -10.39 29.33 19.57
CA THR A 177 -10.22 28.11 20.33
C THR A 177 -10.81 26.84 19.67
N ARG A 178 -10.14 25.73 19.90
CA ARG A 178 -10.39 24.31 19.62
C ARG A 178 -11.71 23.96 18.95
N THR A 179 -11.67 23.59 17.69
CA THR A 179 -12.71 22.73 17.07
C THR A 179 -12.33 21.26 17.22
N ALA A 180 -13.26 20.45 17.71
CA ALA A 180 -13.08 19.00 17.84
C ALA A 180 -12.81 18.34 16.50
N ILE A 181 -12.05 17.24 16.50
CA ILE A 181 -11.85 16.41 15.31
C ILE A 181 -13.22 15.92 14.82
N PRO A 182 -13.58 16.13 13.53
CA PRO A 182 -14.85 15.67 13.00
C PRO A 182 -15.04 14.16 13.22
N LEU A 183 -16.26 13.75 13.53
CA LEU A 183 -16.60 12.33 13.80
C LEU A 183 -16.16 11.41 12.63
N GLY A 184 -16.38 11.85 11.39
CA GLY A 184 -15.95 11.11 10.22
C GLY A 184 -14.41 10.88 10.15
N ALA A 185 -13.61 11.86 10.61
CA ALA A 185 -12.16 11.68 10.72
C ALA A 185 -11.81 10.64 11.78
N LYS A 186 -12.51 10.64 12.93
CA LYS A 186 -12.30 9.62 14.00
C LYS A 186 -12.64 8.22 13.49
N ILE A 187 -13.76 8.07 12.79
CA ILE A 187 -14.19 6.78 12.21
C ILE A 187 -13.16 6.28 11.20
N PHE A 188 -12.62 7.15 10.37
CA PHE A 188 -11.64 6.74 9.36
C PHE A 188 -10.28 6.40 9.99
N TYR A 189 -9.82 7.14 10.99
CA TYR A 189 -8.62 6.75 11.75
C TYR A 189 -8.80 5.39 12.40
N ALA A 190 -9.99 5.12 12.96
CA ALA A 190 -10.31 3.82 13.53
C ALA A 190 -10.33 2.72 12.46
N ALA A 191 -10.99 2.95 11.33
CA ALA A 191 -11.06 1.99 10.22
C ALA A 191 -9.69 1.76 9.57
N GLY A 192 -8.93 2.82 9.31
CA GLY A 192 -7.56 2.73 8.79
C GLY A 192 -6.62 2.02 9.77
N GLY A 193 -6.71 2.34 11.05
CA GLY A 193 -5.98 1.65 12.11
C GLY A 193 -6.32 0.16 12.22
N LEU A 194 -7.61 -0.20 12.07
CA LEU A 194 -8.07 -1.59 12.04
C LEU A 194 -7.54 -2.34 10.82
N LEU A 195 -7.53 -1.73 9.63
CA LEU A 195 -6.96 -2.34 8.43
C LEU A 195 -5.46 -2.59 8.56
N VAL A 196 -4.72 -1.63 9.12
CA VAL A 196 -3.29 -1.76 9.39
C VAL A 196 -3.04 -2.85 10.46
N LEU A 197 -3.83 -2.86 11.53
CA LEU A 197 -3.75 -3.86 12.58
C LEU A 197 -4.07 -5.26 12.03
N ALA A 198 -5.10 -5.39 11.21
CA ALA A 198 -5.45 -6.65 10.56
C ALA A 198 -4.32 -7.15 9.64
N SER A 199 -3.70 -6.24 8.86
CA SER A 199 -2.54 -6.56 8.02
C SER A 199 -1.34 -7.00 8.85
N PHE A 200 -1.08 -6.33 9.97
CA PHE A 200 -0.01 -6.64 10.90
C PHE A 200 -0.24 -7.99 11.61
N LEU A 201 -1.46 -8.25 12.07
CA LEU A 201 -1.84 -9.52 12.69
C LEU A 201 -1.74 -10.69 11.70
N LEU A 202 -2.21 -10.51 10.46
CA LEU A 202 -2.01 -11.49 9.39
C LEU A 202 -0.52 -11.77 9.12
N HIS A 203 0.31 -10.73 9.25
CA HIS A 203 1.76 -10.88 9.13
C HIS A 203 2.34 -11.72 10.29
N LEU A 204 1.95 -11.44 11.52
CA LEU A 204 2.42 -12.17 12.70
C LEU A 204 1.94 -13.63 12.73
N THR A 205 0.68 -13.89 12.39
CA THR A 205 0.14 -15.26 12.37
C THR A 205 0.71 -16.12 11.25
N GLY A 206 1.05 -15.50 10.09
CA GLY A 206 1.76 -16.19 9.00
C GLY A 206 3.21 -16.59 9.33
N HIS A 207 3.84 -15.99 10.34
CA HIS A 207 5.17 -16.36 10.84
C HIS A 207 5.13 -17.33 12.03
N GLY A 208 3.97 -17.46 12.69
CA GLY A 208 3.83 -18.24 13.93
C GLY A 208 3.57 -19.74 13.75
N LEU A 209 3.24 -20.20 12.54
CA LEU A 209 2.90 -21.62 12.31
C LEU A 209 4.02 -22.44 11.64
N GLY A 210 5.21 -21.89 11.52
CA GLY A 210 6.39 -22.57 10.95
C GLY A 210 7.53 -22.87 11.93
N GLY A 211 7.28 -22.84 13.20
CA GLY A 211 8.30 -23.12 14.25
C GLY A 211 7.98 -24.35 15.06
N HIS A 212 8.92 -25.28 15.04
CA HIS A 212 9.10 -26.45 15.93
C HIS A 212 8.27 -27.70 15.59
N HIS A 213 8.85 -28.54 14.73
CA HIS A 213 8.93 -29.98 15.01
C HIS A 213 10.35 -30.44 14.67
N HIS A 214 10.98 -31.01 15.69
CA HIS A 214 12.25 -31.75 15.68
C HIS A 214 12.24 -32.91 14.70
#